data_0a4406761694fecb85385296ba1eae0e
#
_entry.id   0a4406761694fecb85385296ba1eae0e
#
_cell.length_a   1.000
_cell.length_b   1.000
_cell.length_c   1.000
_cell.angle_alpha   90.00
_cell.angle_beta   90.00
_cell.angle_gamma   90.00
#
_symmetry.space_group_name_H-M   'P 1'
#
loop_
_entity.id
_entity.type
_entity.pdbx_description
1 polymer ?
#
loop_
_entity_poly.entity_id
_entity_poly.type
_entity_poly.pdbx_seq_one_letter_code
_entity_poly.pdbx_strand_id
1 'polypeptide(L)'
;VMDGKKVAGRICGMINPRYNERYGKKRARFGWFDTIDDFRVAELLVHTAEDWARENGMNEIHGPLYYNTLGKQGMLVEGFENTPPFNCLYNFPYYNDFITRLGYEKECDWPQYKVRSNLELPEKVTRIGKLLKERYNLHEGSLNSLKKDKAMVRYFFEVYNKSFSDTVYNFIPFTDEEIDEEASAFLPFINDKTSSIILDQNEKLVAFGISIPTISEALKKCKGHLFPF
;
A
#
# COMPACT_ATOMS: atom_id res chain seq x y z
N VAL A 1 24.91 -1.92 -0.94
CA VAL A 1 26.21 -1.55 -0.37
C VAL A 1 26.67 -2.65 0.59
N MET A 2 27.92 -3.00 0.49
CA MET A 2 28.54 -4.04 1.31
C MET A 2 29.64 -3.45 2.18
N ASP A 3 29.73 -3.89 3.42
CA ASP A 3 30.89 -3.68 4.30
C ASP A 3 31.59 -5.04 4.49
N GLY A 4 32.62 -5.28 3.71
CA GLY A 4 33.23 -6.60 3.57
C GLY A 4 32.21 -7.64 3.07
N LYS A 5 31.85 -8.62 3.92
CA LYS A 5 30.85 -9.66 3.62
C LYS A 5 29.45 -9.34 4.16
N LYS A 6 29.28 -8.22 4.85
CA LYS A 6 27.99 -7.84 5.46
C LYS A 6 27.25 -6.85 4.58
N VAL A 7 25.94 -7.02 4.46
CA VAL A 7 25.07 -6.03 3.79
C VAL A 7 24.94 -4.83 4.74
N ALA A 8 25.41 -3.66 4.30
CA ALA A 8 25.27 -2.40 5.03
C ALA A 8 24.00 -1.63 4.63
N GLY A 9 23.52 -1.86 3.41
CA GLY A 9 22.27 -1.26 2.96
C GLY A 9 21.89 -1.70 1.55
N ARG A 10 20.64 -1.46 1.21
CA ARG A 10 20.08 -1.72 -0.12
C ARG A 10 19.10 -0.63 -0.53
N ILE A 11 18.93 -0.46 -1.80
CA ILE A 11 17.92 0.41 -2.43
C ILE A 11 17.52 -0.19 -3.78
N CYS A 12 16.32 0.08 -4.23
CA CYS A 12 15.85 -0.28 -5.56
C CYS A 12 15.33 0.96 -6.28
N GLY A 13 15.89 1.28 -7.44
CA GLY A 13 15.34 2.28 -8.35
C GLY A 13 14.28 1.65 -9.24
N MET A 14 13.19 2.38 -9.51
CA MET A 14 12.08 1.94 -10.35
C MET A 14 11.57 3.10 -11.20
N ILE A 15 11.17 2.80 -12.44
CA ILE A 15 10.44 3.74 -13.30
C ILE A 15 9.11 3.08 -13.67
N ASN A 16 8.01 3.76 -13.38
CA ASN A 16 6.70 3.32 -13.82
C ASN A 16 6.24 4.21 -14.98
N PRO A 17 6.28 3.70 -16.23
CA PRO A 17 5.92 4.48 -17.40
C PRO A 17 4.48 4.99 -17.36
N ARG A 18 3.53 4.18 -16.87
CA ARG A 18 2.11 4.57 -16.75
C ARG A 18 1.91 5.71 -15.74
N TYR A 19 2.70 5.72 -14.65
CA TYR A 19 2.71 6.86 -13.74
C TYR A 19 3.16 8.13 -14.46
N ASN A 20 4.29 8.05 -15.17
CA ASN A 20 4.87 9.20 -15.86
C ASN A 20 3.94 9.74 -16.95
N GLU A 21 3.30 8.85 -17.72
CA GLU A 21 2.31 9.21 -18.71
C GLU A 21 1.07 9.86 -18.07
N ARG A 22 0.49 9.23 -17.03
CA ARG A 22 -0.72 9.73 -16.34
C ARG A 22 -0.54 11.11 -15.76
N TYR A 23 0.60 11.37 -15.14
CA TYR A 23 0.87 12.62 -14.41
C TYR A 23 1.72 13.62 -15.17
N GLY A 24 2.11 13.33 -16.42
CA GLY A 24 2.96 14.19 -17.24
C GLY A 24 4.35 14.42 -16.61
N LYS A 25 4.91 13.38 -15.97
CA LYS A 25 6.17 13.45 -15.22
C LYS A 25 7.30 12.69 -15.91
N LYS A 26 8.54 13.02 -15.53
CA LYS A 26 9.75 12.22 -15.78
C LYS A 26 10.35 11.85 -14.43
N ARG A 27 9.65 11.00 -13.67
CA ARG A 27 9.93 10.71 -12.27
C ARG A 27 10.27 9.25 -12.07
N ALA A 28 11.41 8.98 -11.43
CA ALA A 28 11.75 7.68 -10.89
C ALA A 28 11.20 7.52 -9.47
N ARG A 29 11.18 6.27 -9.01
CA ARG A 29 10.90 5.91 -7.61
C ARG A 29 12.10 5.20 -7.03
N PHE A 30 12.31 5.36 -5.72
CA PHE A 30 13.15 4.43 -4.98
C PHE A 30 12.32 3.70 -3.92
N GLY A 31 12.66 2.44 -3.67
CA GLY A 31 12.03 1.60 -2.67
C GLY A 31 13.01 0.58 -2.12
N TRP A 32 12.55 -0.33 -1.26
CA TRP A 32 13.41 -1.27 -0.53
C TRP A 32 14.65 -0.60 0.05
N PHE A 33 14.47 0.64 0.56
CA PHE A 33 15.52 1.41 1.16
C PHE A 33 15.75 0.91 2.59
N ASP A 34 16.87 0.23 2.78
CA ASP A 34 17.36 -0.20 4.08
C ASP A 34 18.82 0.21 4.24
N THR A 35 19.19 0.75 5.38
CA THR A 35 20.54 1.20 5.70
C THR A 35 20.85 0.99 7.18
N ILE A 36 22.11 0.71 7.48
CA ILE A 36 22.61 0.82 8.86
C ILE A 36 22.63 2.29 9.29
N ASP A 37 22.81 2.56 10.58
CA ASP A 37 22.94 3.91 11.14
C ASP A 37 24.30 4.53 10.77
N ASP A 38 24.51 4.72 9.49
CA ASP A 38 25.66 5.43 8.91
C ASP A 38 25.18 6.24 7.70
N PHE A 39 25.21 7.57 7.84
CA PHE A 39 24.76 8.48 6.80
C PHE A 39 25.48 8.28 5.46
N ARG A 40 26.77 7.94 5.46
CA ARG A 40 27.54 7.71 4.22
C ARG A 40 27.01 6.53 3.41
N VAL A 41 26.46 5.50 4.10
CA VAL A 41 25.83 4.36 3.43
C VAL A 41 24.52 4.81 2.78
N ALA A 42 23.69 5.57 3.49
CA ALA A 42 22.46 6.12 2.95
C ALA A 42 22.73 7.05 1.75
N GLU A 43 23.70 7.95 1.87
CA GLU A 43 24.14 8.86 0.82
C GLU A 43 24.57 8.11 -0.45
N LEU A 44 25.42 7.10 -0.32
CA LEU A 44 25.85 6.27 -1.45
C LEU A 44 24.68 5.56 -2.13
N LEU A 45 23.75 5.00 -1.34
CA LEU A 45 22.57 4.32 -1.87
C LEU A 45 21.68 5.27 -2.67
N VAL A 46 21.33 6.41 -2.07
CA VAL A 46 20.42 7.38 -2.68
C VAL A 46 21.04 8.00 -3.92
N HIS A 47 22.30 8.45 -3.87
CA HIS A 47 22.99 8.98 -5.04
C HIS A 47 23.10 7.95 -6.18
N THR A 48 23.34 6.67 -5.85
CA THR A 48 23.33 5.61 -6.87
C THR A 48 21.97 5.50 -7.56
N ALA A 49 20.87 5.60 -6.80
CA ALA A 49 19.51 5.56 -7.36
C ALA A 49 19.20 6.82 -8.18
N GLU A 50 19.68 7.99 -7.75
CA GLU A 50 19.55 9.25 -8.49
C GLU A 50 20.32 9.25 -9.80
N ASP A 51 21.57 8.76 -9.80
CA ASP A 51 22.40 8.67 -11.00
C ASP A 51 21.76 7.72 -12.01
N TRP A 52 21.32 6.56 -11.55
CA TRP A 52 20.55 5.63 -12.38
C TRP A 52 19.29 6.28 -12.95
N ALA A 53 18.55 7.05 -12.16
CA ALA A 53 17.36 7.74 -12.63
C ALA A 53 17.68 8.78 -13.72
N ARG A 54 18.76 9.56 -13.54
CA ARG A 54 19.25 10.54 -14.54
C ARG A 54 19.69 9.85 -15.84
N GLU A 55 20.43 8.75 -15.76
CA GLU A 55 20.85 7.93 -16.91
C GLU A 55 19.66 7.39 -17.71
N ASN A 56 18.52 7.13 -17.03
CA ASN A 56 17.27 6.71 -17.65
C ASN A 56 16.33 7.87 -18.03
N GLY A 57 16.84 9.11 -18.05
CA GLY A 57 16.11 10.29 -18.53
C GLY A 57 15.05 10.84 -17.57
N MET A 58 15.14 10.49 -16.29
CA MET A 58 14.28 11.06 -15.24
C MET A 58 14.90 12.33 -14.69
N ASN A 59 14.07 13.30 -14.33
CA ASN A 59 14.48 14.58 -13.73
C ASN A 59 14.00 14.75 -12.29
N GLU A 60 13.19 13.81 -11.81
CA GLU A 60 12.71 13.76 -10.43
C GLU A 60 12.84 12.31 -9.90
N ILE A 61 13.05 12.17 -8.59
CA ILE A 61 12.97 10.89 -7.89
C ILE A 61 12.20 11.07 -6.59
N HIS A 62 11.35 10.11 -6.25
CA HIS A 62 10.58 10.12 -5.01
C HIS A 62 10.54 8.73 -4.35
N GLY A 63 10.30 8.70 -3.05
CA GLY A 63 10.27 7.44 -2.30
C GLY A 63 10.37 7.66 -0.77
N PRO A 64 10.44 6.58 0.00
CA PRO A 64 10.40 5.19 -0.45
C PRO A 64 9.01 4.76 -0.93
N LEU A 65 8.91 4.18 -2.10
CA LEU A 65 7.65 3.73 -2.69
C LEU A 65 7.84 2.38 -3.40
N TYR A 66 6.76 1.60 -3.49
CA TYR A 66 6.72 0.43 -4.36
C TYR A 66 6.22 0.79 -5.74
N TYR A 67 6.20 -0.21 -6.63
CA TYR A 67 5.81 -0.01 -8.02
C TYR A 67 4.32 0.37 -8.16
N ASN A 68 3.45 -0.22 -7.35
CA ASN A 68 2.01 0.05 -7.29
C ASN A 68 1.56 0.45 -5.88
N THR A 69 0.29 0.84 -5.73
CA THR A 69 -0.27 1.35 -4.47
C THR A 69 -0.64 0.28 -3.45
N LEU A 70 -0.67 -1.01 -3.81
CA LEU A 70 -0.87 -2.12 -2.85
C LEU A 70 0.44 -2.50 -2.14
N GLY A 71 1.58 -2.14 -2.70
CA GLY A 71 2.87 -2.32 -2.05
C GLY A 71 3.08 -1.36 -0.87
N LYS A 72 4.12 -1.61 -0.11
CA LYS A 72 4.48 -0.77 1.05
C LYS A 72 4.91 0.62 0.60
N GLN A 73 4.36 1.66 1.21
CA GLN A 73 4.57 3.05 0.83
C GLN A 73 5.14 3.86 2.00
N GLY A 74 5.99 4.83 1.68
CA GLY A 74 6.52 5.79 2.62
C GLY A 74 7.53 5.24 3.60
N MET A 75 7.81 6.02 4.64
CA MET A 75 8.60 5.63 5.80
C MET A 75 7.87 6.06 7.07
N LEU A 76 8.09 5.34 8.15
CA LEU A 76 7.55 5.70 9.47
C LEU A 76 8.27 6.97 9.96
N VAL A 77 7.50 7.98 10.33
CA VAL A 77 8.00 9.25 10.87
C VAL A 77 7.50 9.51 12.30
N GLU A 78 6.39 8.89 12.68
CA GLU A 78 5.79 8.97 14.02
C GLU A 78 5.21 7.62 14.45
N GLY A 79 5.10 7.37 15.76
CA GLY A 79 4.51 6.14 16.28
C GLY A 79 5.45 4.94 16.32
N PHE A 80 6.75 5.15 16.46
CA PHE A 80 7.81 4.12 16.50
C PHE A 80 7.61 3.11 17.63
N GLU A 81 6.88 3.46 18.68
CA GLU A 81 6.52 2.61 19.81
C GLU A 81 5.43 1.59 19.49
N ASN A 82 4.71 1.77 18.39
CA ASN A 82 3.63 0.88 17.98
C ASN A 82 4.13 -0.28 17.13
N THR A 83 3.52 -1.45 17.30
CA THR A 83 3.73 -2.57 16.37
C THR A 83 3.00 -2.27 15.06
N PRO A 84 3.70 -2.14 13.92
CA PRO A 84 3.07 -1.81 12.66
C PRO A 84 2.24 -2.98 12.12
N PRO A 85 1.21 -2.71 11.30
CA PRO A 85 0.61 -3.73 10.47
C PRO A 85 1.66 -4.36 9.53
N PHE A 86 1.52 -5.65 9.22
CA PHE A 86 2.51 -6.39 8.44
C PHE A 86 2.74 -5.84 7.01
N ASN A 87 1.75 -5.14 6.49
CA ASN A 87 1.79 -4.49 5.17
C ASN A 87 2.36 -3.06 5.18
N CYS A 88 2.73 -2.55 6.35
CA CYS A 88 3.37 -1.24 6.48
C CYS A 88 4.88 -1.38 6.64
N LEU A 89 5.61 -0.35 6.24
CA LEU A 89 7.04 -0.26 6.52
C LEU A 89 7.25 0.11 8.00
N TYR A 90 8.30 -0.46 8.57
CA TYR A 90 8.88 -0.02 9.83
C TYR A 90 10.37 0.24 9.59
N ASN A 91 10.80 1.40 9.97
CA ASN A 91 12.20 1.84 9.88
C ASN A 91 12.63 2.51 11.18
N PHE A 92 13.91 2.71 11.36
CA PHE A 92 14.45 3.47 12.49
C PHE A 92 14.30 4.99 12.28
N PRO A 93 14.26 5.78 13.36
CA PRO A 93 14.11 7.24 13.27
C PRO A 93 15.13 7.94 12.40
N TYR A 94 16.39 7.46 12.39
CA TYR A 94 17.46 8.07 11.61
C TYR A 94 17.23 8.06 10.08
N TYR A 95 16.30 7.24 9.57
CA TYR A 95 15.98 7.23 8.13
C TYR A 95 15.45 8.58 7.65
N ASN A 96 14.52 9.17 8.41
CA ASN A 96 13.97 10.48 8.06
C ASN A 96 15.04 11.57 8.09
N ASP A 97 15.91 11.54 9.09
CA ASP A 97 17.02 12.49 9.21
C ASP A 97 17.99 12.38 8.03
N PHE A 98 18.31 11.15 7.59
CA PHE A 98 19.20 10.91 6.47
C PHE A 98 18.60 11.43 5.15
N ILE A 99 17.34 11.12 4.88
CA ILE A 99 16.67 11.55 3.65
C ILE A 99 16.51 13.08 3.62
N THR A 100 16.20 13.71 4.75
CA THR A 100 16.12 15.18 4.88
C THR A 100 17.48 15.83 4.65
N ARG A 101 18.57 15.28 5.23
CA ARG A 101 19.94 15.78 5.03
C ARG A 101 20.41 15.66 3.57
N LEU A 102 19.86 14.70 2.81
CA LEU A 102 20.12 14.55 1.36
C LEU A 102 19.33 15.53 0.50
N GLY A 103 18.55 16.43 1.12
CA GLY A 103 17.79 17.47 0.43
C GLY A 103 16.42 17.05 -0.05
N TYR A 104 15.90 15.89 0.39
CA TYR A 104 14.54 15.50 0.09
C TYR A 104 13.53 16.25 0.94
N GLU A 105 12.44 16.64 0.32
CA GLU A 105 11.30 17.28 0.98
C GLU A 105 10.13 16.30 1.12
N LYS A 106 9.35 16.48 2.18
CA LYS A 106 8.15 15.68 2.40
C LYS A 106 7.08 16.03 1.37
N GLU A 107 6.59 15.04 0.64
CA GLU A 107 5.58 15.21 -0.39
C GLU A 107 4.16 15.01 0.12
N CYS A 108 3.91 13.99 0.98
CA CYS A 108 2.62 13.75 1.62
C CYS A 108 2.76 12.93 2.89
N ASP A 109 1.69 12.90 3.70
CA ASP A 109 1.53 12.02 4.84
C ASP A 109 0.42 11.00 4.60
N TRP A 110 0.62 9.77 5.09
CA TRP A 110 -0.41 8.75 5.19
C TRP A 110 -0.71 8.47 6.67
N PRO A 111 -1.71 9.13 7.26
CA PRO A 111 -2.06 8.89 8.66
C PRO A 111 -2.71 7.50 8.82
N GLN A 112 -2.26 6.77 9.83
CA GLN A 112 -2.86 5.50 10.24
C GLN A 112 -3.71 5.71 11.48
N TYR A 113 -4.94 5.20 11.46
CA TYR A 113 -5.87 5.32 12.56
C TYR A 113 -6.07 3.99 13.26
N LYS A 114 -5.94 4.00 14.59
CA LYS A 114 -6.31 2.88 15.45
C LYS A 114 -7.74 3.07 15.96
N VAL A 115 -8.65 2.25 15.50
CA VAL A 115 -10.04 2.28 15.93
C VAL A 115 -10.31 1.12 16.89
N ARG A 116 -11.01 1.38 17.98
CA ARG A 116 -11.45 0.33 18.91
C ARG A 116 -12.71 -0.35 18.37
N SER A 117 -12.73 -1.68 18.35
CA SER A 117 -13.84 -2.46 17.80
C SER A 117 -15.15 -2.36 18.60
N ASN A 118 -15.08 -1.90 19.86
CA ASN A 118 -16.24 -1.71 20.73
C ASN A 118 -16.86 -0.32 20.67
N LEU A 119 -16.45 0.52 19.72
CA LEU A 119 -17.08 1.82 19.48
C LEU A 119 -18.44 1.61 18.83
N GLU A 120 -19.47 2.10 19.46
CA GLU A 120 -20.80 2.22 18.84
C GLU A 120 -20.75 3.25 17.71
N LEU A 121 -21.35 2.89 16.57
CA LEU A 121 -21.46 3.82 15.47
C LEU A 121 -22.41 4.96 15.86
N PRO A 122 -22.09 6.22 15.53
CA PRO A 122 -23.02 7.32 15.74
C PRO A 122 -24.37 7.03 15.08
N GLU A 123 -25.48 7.33 15.77
CA GLU A 123 -26.84 7.11 15.26
C GLU A 123 -27.05 7.70 13.86
N LYS A 124 -26.44 8.86 13.58
CA LYS A 124 -26.47 9.48 12.25
C LYS A 124 -25.93 8.55 11.17
N VAL A 125 -24.82 7.85 11.42
CA VAL A 125 -24.19 6.94 10.45
C VAL A 125 -25.08 5.73 10.20
N THR A 126 -25.61 5.13 11.29
CA THR A 126 -26.52 3.98 11.20
C THR A 126 -27.81 4.34 10.43
N ARG A 127 -28.39 5.50 10.74
CA ARG A 127 -29.60 6.00 10.06
C ARG A 127 -29.36 6.26 8.58
N ILE A 128 -28.25 6.93 8.22
CA ILE A 128 -27.90 7.19 6.82
C ILE A 128 -27.68 5.87 6.07
N GLY A 129 -26.94 4.93 6.66
CA GLY A 129 -26.70 3.62 6.07
C GLY A 129 -28.01 2.88 5.75
N LYS A 130 -28.98 2.89 6.69
CA LYS A 130 -30.29 2.30 6.47
C LYS A 130 -31.06 2.98 5.33
N LEU A 131 -31.11 4.31 5.34
CA LEU A 131 -31.77 5.08 4.27
C LEU A 131 -31.15 4.83 2.89
N LEU A 132 -29.82 4.70 2.79
CA LEU A 132 -29.15 4.40 1.53
C LEU A 132 -29.48 2.98 1.05
N LYS A 133 -29.45 1.98 1.94
CA LYS A 133 -29.85 0.61 1.62
C LYS A 133 -31.29 0.57 1.07
N GLU A 134 -32.24 1.23 1.73
CA GLU A 134 -33.63 1.28 1.30
C GLU A 134 -33.81 2.05 -0.01
N ARG A 135 -33.22 3.23 -0.14
CA ARG A 135 -33.39 4.12 -1.30
C ARG A 135 -32.84 3.51 -2.60
N TYR A 136 -31.74 2.81 -2.53
CA TYR A 136 -31.03 2.27 -3.68
C TYR A 136 -31.14 0.75 -3.80
N ASN A 137 -31.98 0.09 -2.99
CA ASN A 137 -32.13 -1.36 -2.92
C ASN A 137 -30.78 -2.09 -2.80
N LEU A 138 -29.94 -1.60 -1.86
CA LEU A 138 -28.62 -2.17 -1.64
C LEU A 138 -28.70 -3.33 -0.65
N HIS A 139 -27.89 -4.36 -0.91
CA HIS A 139 -27.77 -5.51 -0.01
C HIS A 139 -26.32 -5.97 0.12
N GLU A 140 -26.05 -6.78 1.14
CA GLU A 140 -24.72 -7.35 1.37
C GLU A 140 -24.53 -8.56 0.47
N GLY A 141 -23.39 -8.57 -0.27
CA GLY A 141 -22.97 -9.71 -1.06
C GLY A 141 -21.95 -10.58 -0.32
N SER A 142 -21.64 -11.75 -0.90
CA SER A 142 -20.64 -12.67 -0.37
C SER A 142 -19.32 -12.57 -1.13
N LEU A 143 -18.24 -12.28 -0.41
CA LEU A 143 -16.87 -12.33 -0.94
C LEU A 143 -16.46 -13.75 -1.35
N ASN A 144 -16.96 -14.77 -0.64
CA ASN A 144 -16.70 -16.15 -0.98
C ASN A 144 -17.35 -16.55 -2.33
N SER A 145 -18.48 -15.93 -2.69
CA SER A 145 -19.09 -16.08 -4.00
C SER A 145 -18.36 -15.29 -5.07
N LEU A 146 -18.00 -14.03 -4.78
CA LEU A 146 -17.22 -13.17 -5.67
C LEU A 146 -15.92 -13.84 -6.12
N LYS A 147 -15.17 -14.45 -5.21
CA LYS A 147 -13.89 -15.11 -5.51
C LYS A 147 -13.98 -16.24 -6.53
N LYS A 148 -15.15 -16.87 -6.68
CA LYS A 148 -15.37 -17.98 -7.59
C LYS A 148 -15.70 -17.52 -9.01
N ASP A 149 -16.05 -16.26 -9.18
CA ASP A 149 -16.43 -15.64 -10.45
C ASP A 149 -15.34 -14.65 -10.91
N LYS A 150 -14.60 -15.04 -11.94
CA LYS A 150 -13.54 -14.20 -12.50
C LYS A 150 -14.04 -12.85 -13.02
N ALA A 151 -15.26 -12.79 -13.54
CA ALA A 151 -15.83 -11.54 -14.03
C ALA A 151 -16.12 -10.59 -12.85
N MET A 152 -16.63 -11.12 -11.74
CA MET A 152 -16.85 -10.35 -10.51
C MET A 152 -15.54 -9.89 -9.87
N VAL A 153 -14.50 -10.73 -9.90
CA VAL A 153 -13.15 -10.31 -9.43
C VAL A 153 -12.62 -9.15 -10.26
N ARG A 154 -12.69 -9.22 -11.60
CA ARG A 154 -12.29 -8.10 -12.46
C ARG A 154 -13.10 -6.86 -12.19
N TYR A 155 -14.42 -7.00 -12.08
CA TYR A 155 -15.28 -5.87 -11.76
C TYR A 155 -14.99 -5.24 -10.39
N PHE A 156 -14.62 -6.06 -9.39
CA PHE A 156 -14.14 -5.54 -8.10
C PHE A 156 -12.93 -4.62 -8.27
N PHE A 157 -11.95 -5.02 -9.08
CA PHE A 157 -10.77 -4.18 -9.34
C PHE A 157 -11.09 -2.96 -10.23
N GLU A 158 -12.07 -3.03 -11.12
CA GLU A 158 -12.56 -1.85 -11.84
C GLU A 158 -13.16 -0.82 -10.89
N VAL A 159 -14.00 -1.26 -9.94
CA VAL A 159 -14.55 -0.40 -8.87
C VAL A 159 -13.43 0.16 -8.00
N TYR A 160 -12.43 -0.66 -7.67
CA TYR A 160 -11.23 -0.22 -6.95
C TYR A 160 -10.50 0.87 -7.73
N ASN A 161 -10.14 0.62 -8.98
CA ASN A 161 -9.45 1.56 -9.85
C ASN A 161 -10.21 2.89 -9.95
N LYS A 162 -11.53 2.84 -10.17
CA LYS A 162 -12.38 4.02 -10.27
C LYS A 162 -12.44 4.81 -8.96
N SER A 163 -12.58 4.11 -7.83
CA SER A 163 -12.72 4.75 -6.52
C SER A 163 -11.44 5.45 -6.06
N PHE A 164 -10.29 4.88 -6.40
CA PHE A 164 -8.99 5.39 -5.94
C PHE A 164 -8.30 6.34 -6.93
N SER A 165 -8.71 6.35 -8.20
CA SER A 165 -8.08 7.15 -9.25
C SER A 165 -7.95 8.64 -8.93
N ASP A 166 -8.94 9.21 -8.27
CA ASP A 166 -9.01 10.65 -7.98
C ASP A 166 -8.85 10.97 -6.48
N THR A 167 -8.75 9.94 -5.63
CA THR A 167 -8.75 10.11 -4.18
C THR A 167 -7.44 9.70 -3.51
N VAL A 168 -6.69 8.79 -4.14
CA VAL A 168 -5.43 8.28 -3.58
C VAL A 168 -4.24 8.91 -4.29
N TYR A 169 -3.34 9.45 -3.50
CA TYR A 169 -2.13 10.09 -3.98
C TYR A 169 -1.25 9.11 -4.77
N ASN A 170 -0.77 9.55 -5.92
CA ASN A 170 0.08 8.75 -6.83
C ASN A 170 -0.53 7.43 -7.31
N PHE A 171 -1.87 7.31 -7.32
CA PHE A 171 -2.55 6.11 -7.74
C PHE A 171 -2.32 5.79 -9.23
N ILE A 172 -2.03 4.53 -9.51
CA ILE A 172 -1.93 3.98 -10.86
C ILE A 172 -2.95 2.85 -10.95
N PRO A 173 -3.95 2.95 -11.86
CA PRO A 173 -4.90 1.87 -12.06
C PRO A 173 -4.22 0.57 -12.46
N PHE A 174 -4.70 -0.55 -11.94
CA PHE A 174 -4.22 -1.87 -12.34
C PHE A 174 -4.60 -2.20 -13.78
N THR A 175 -3.71 -2.84 -14.51
CA THR A 175 -4.02 -3.50 -15.79
C THR A 175 -4.70 -4.84 -15.53
N ASP A 176 -5.23 -5.47 -16.59
CA ASP A 176 -5.85 -6.79 -16.48
C ASP A 176 -4.88 -7.87 -16.00
N GLU A 177 -3.63 -7.81 -16.44
CA GLU A 177 -2.57 -8.72 -16.02
C GLU A 177 -2.22 -8.53 -14.54
N GLU A 178 -2.06 -7.28 -14.10
CA GLU A 178 -1.82 -6.95 -12.69
C GLU A 178 -3.01 -7.36 -11.80
N ILE A 179 -4.24 -7.24 -12.30
CA ILE A 179 -5.45 -7.69 -11.57
C ILE A 179 -5.39 -9.19 -11.31
N ASP A 180 -5.03 -10.00 -12.29
CA ASP A 180 -4.94 -11.45 -12.14
C ASP A 180 -3.86 -11.85 -11.12
N GLU A 181 -2.72 -11.15 -11.11
CA GLU A 181 -1.64 -11.36 -10.14
C GLU A 181 -2.05 -10.94 -8.72
N GLU A 182 -2.55 -9.71 -8.56
CA GLU A 182 -2.97 -9.16 -7.26
C GLU A 182 -4.17 -9.94 -6.68
N ALA A 183 -5.12 -10.33 -7.51
CA ALA A 183 -6.23 -11.16 -7.08
C ALA A 183 -5.74 -12.51 -6.51
N SER A 184 -4.80 -13.16 -7.18
CA SER A 184 -4.22 -14.42 -6.72
C SER A 184 -3.47 -14.26 -5.39
N ALA A 185 -2.77 -13.16 -5.21
CA ALA A 185 -2.02 -12.87 -4.00
C ALA A 185 -2.92 -12.45 -2.82
N PHE A 186 -3.99 -11.70 -3.08
CA PHE A 186 -4.75 -10.99 -2.06
C PHE A 186 -6.05 -11.70 -1.63
N LEU A 187 -6.79 -12.29 -2.58
CA LEU A 187 -8.08 -12.93 -2.29
C LEU A 187 -8.06 -14.03 -1.23
N PRO A 188 -6.99 -14.84 -1.07
CA PRO A 188 -6.95 -15.85 0.00
C PRO A 188 -7.06 -15.27 1.41
N PHE A 189 -6.65 -14.02 1.63
CA PHE A 189 -6.62 -13.39 2.95
C PHE A 189 -7.89 -12.66 3.34
N ILE A 190 -8.81 -12.41 2.40
CA ILE A 190 -10.10 -11.75 2.67
C ILE A 190 -11.24 -12.77 2.80
N ASN A 191 -12.21 -12.48 3.65
CA ASN A 191 -13.37 -13.34 3.87
C ASN A 191 -14.56 -12.55 4.43
N ASP A 192 -15.76 -13.15 4.39
CA ASP A 192 -17.01 -12.52 4.81
C ASP A 192 -17.08 -12.18 6.31
N LYS A 193 -16.14 -12.68 7.15
CA LYS A 193 -16.10 -12.35 8.58
C LYS A 193 -15.45 -11.01 8.88
N THR A 194 -14.53 -10.59 8.03
CA THR A 194 -13.71 -9.39 8.25
C THR A 194 -13.88 -8.33 7.19
N SER A 195 -14.50 -8.67 6.08
CA SER A 195 -14.67 -7.80 4.93
C SER A 195 -16.09 -7.91 4.39
N SER A 196 -16.57 -6.88 3.73
CA SER A 196 -17.92 -6.85 3.15
C SER A 196 -17.94 -6.22 1.77
N ILE A 197 -18.90 -6.62 0.97
CA ILE A 197 -19.25 -6.00 -0.31
C ILE A 197 -20.71 -5.61 -0.31
N ILE A 198 -21.05 -4.56 -1.00
CA ILE A 198 -22.42 -4.09 -1.19
C ILE A 198 -22.77 -4.17 -2.66
N LEU A 199 -23.89 -4.79 -2.93
CA LEU A 199 -24.45 -4.98 -4.26
C LEU A 199 -25.72 -4.14 -4.42
N ASP A 200 -26.02 -3.75 -5.65
CA ASP A 200 -27.31 -3.15 -6.03
C ASP A 200 -28.35 -4.22 -6.41
N GLN A 201 -29.54 -3.80 -6.77
CA GLN A 201 -30.64 -4.68 -7.19
C GLN A 201 -30.34 -5.54 -8.43
N ASN A 202 -29.28 -5.24 -9.18
CA ASN A 202 -28.84 -5.96 -10.37
C ASN A 202 -27.62 -6.83 -10.08
N GLU A 203 -27.34 -7.12 -8.81
CA GLU A 203 -26.15 -7.86 -8.34
C GLU A 203 -24.81 -7.17 -8.70
N LYS A 204 -24.83 -5.87 -8.96
CA LYS A 204 -23.66 -5.11 -9.31
C LYS A 204 -22.97 -4.57 -8.06
N LEU A 205 -21.66 -4.76 -7.96
CA LEU A 205 -20.85 -4.24 -6.86
C LEU A 205 -20.84 -2.70 -6.88
N VAL A 206 -21.24 -2.08 -5.78
CA VAL A 206 -21.27 -0.61 -5.64
C VAL A 206 -20.32 -0.10 -4.54
N ALA A 207 -20.00 -0.97 -3.56
CA ALA A 207 -19.03 -0.61 -2.52
C ALA A 207 -18.38 -1.87 -1.92
N PHE A 208 -17.23 -1.70 -1.31
CA PHE A 208 -16.56 -2.74 -0.55
C PHE A 208 -15.82 -2.16 0.65
N GLY A 209 -15.65 -2.99 1.68
CA GLY A 209 -14.77 -2.74 2.81
C GLY A 209 -13.92 -3.97 3.05
N ILE A 210 -12.60 -3.83 2.94
CA ILE A 210 -11.67 -4.94 3.10
C ILE A 210 -10.89 -4.77 4.40
N SER A 211 -10.95 -5.80 5.23
CA SER A 211 -10.16 -5.92 6.44
C SER A 211 -9.41 -7.25 6.44
N ILE A 212 -8.11 -7.17 6.72
CA ILE A 212 -7.25 -8.35 6.78
C ILE A 212 -6.80 -8.52 8.23
N PRO A 213 -6.94 -9.74 8.81
CA PRO A 213 -6.40 -10.03 10.13
C PRO A 213 -4.89 -9.77 10.16
N THR A 214 -4.42 -9.05 11.17
CA THR A 214 -2.99 -8.80 11.33
C THR A 214 -2.25 -10.06 11.76
N ILE A 215 -1.11 -10.31 11.13
CA ILE A 215 -0.15 -11.35 11.51
C ILE A 215 1.10 -10.76 12.19
N SER A 216 1.10 -9.48 12.50
CA SER A 216 2.27 -8.74 13.02
C SER A 216 2.83 -9.36 14.29
N GLU A 217 1.97 -9.76 15.24
CA GLU A 217 2.42 -10.42 16.47
C GLU A 217 3.05 -11.79 16.22
N ALA A 218 2.54 -12.54 15.25
CA ALA A 218 3.14 -13.82 14.85
C ALA A 218 4.53 -13.60 14.23
N LEU A 219 4.64 -12.64 13.29
CA LEU A 219 5.92 -12.28 12.68
C LEU A 219 6.95 -11.79 13.70
N LYS A 220 6.52 -11.02 14.69
CA LYS A 220 7.38 -10.56 15.78
C LYS A 220 7.91 -11.73 16.62
N LYS A 221 7.05 -12.70 16.94
CA LYS A 221 7.47 -13.94 17.67
C LYS A 221 8.43 -14.78 16.85
N CYS A 222 8.26 -14.87 15.55
CA CYS A 222 9.15 -15.58 14.63
C CYS A 222 10.51 -14.88 14.42
N LYS A 223 10.70 -13.65 14.92
CA LYS A 223 11.96 -12.87 14.80
C LYS A 223 12.51 -12.82 13.36
N GLY A 224 11.63 -12.72 12.37
CA GLY A 224 11.99 -12.69 10.95
C GLY A 224 12.21 -14.07 10.30
N HIS A 225 12.07 -15.15 11.03
CA HIS A 225 12.11 -16.50 10.47
C HIS A 225 10.70 -16.93 10.07
N LEU A 226 10.46 -17.10 8.76
CA LEU A 226 9.14 -17.53 8.23
C LEU A 226 8.95 -19.06 8.32
N PHE A 227 10.04 -19.79 8.41
CA PHE A 227 10.04 -21.26 8.48
C PHE A 227 10.87 -21.69 9.69
N PRO A 228 10.23 -22.07 10.79
CA PRO A 228 10.90 -22.54 12.00
C PRO A 228 11.28 -24.01 11.95
N PHE A 229 11.05 -24.69 10.85
CA PHE A 229 11.21 -26.15 10.73
C PHE A 229 12.52 -26.53 10.12
#